data_92194181e407c53b8e7e9033f14ae7a5
#
_entry.id   92194181e407c53b8e7e9033f14ae7a5
#
_cell.length_a   1.000
_cell.length_b   1.000
_cell.length_c   1.000
_cell.angle_alpha   90.00
_cell.angle_beta   90.00
_cell.angle_gamma   90.00
#
_symmetry.space_group_name_H-M   'P 1'
#
loop_
_entity.id
_entity.type
_entity.pdbx_description
1 polymer ?
#
loop_
_entity_poly.entity_id
_entity_poly.type
_entity_poly.pdbx_seq_one_letter_code
_entity_poly.pdbx_strand_id
1 'polypeptide(L)'
;MQALRFHAARDLRIEDIPRPAKPGPGQVVLRNRFVGICGTDLHEYSYGPIFIPTQPHPFTGASGVQVLGHEFGGVIEAVGDGVTSVSVGDRVAVQPLIMPRSGDYYAARGLYHLSDKLALAGLSWIGGGMAEAALLNDYNVERIPDEMSDEEAALVEPTAVAVYACDRGGVSAGSSVLITGAGPIGILTMLAARAAGATQLFISDLNDTRLEMARSILPGVVTLNPKRDKVDEAVRAASEGGVGCNIAIECVGN
;
A
#
# COMPACT_ATOMS: atom_id res chain seq x y z
N MET A 1 22.46 -9.59 -7.30
CA MET A 1 21.01 -9.79 -7.42
C MET A 1 20.43 -8.75 -8.35
N GLN A 2 19.36 -9.12 -9.07
CA GLN A 2 18.63 -8.18 -9.93
C GLN A 2 17.77 -7.22 -9.10
N ALA A 3 17.75 -5.96 -9.49
CA ALA A 3 16.90 -4.94 -8.88
C ALA A 3 16.47 -3.89 -9.91
N LEU A 4 15.21 -3.44 -9.83
CA LEU A 4 14.74 -2.28 -10.57
C LEU A 4 15.06 -1.02 -9.77
N ARG A 5 15.86 -0.13 -10.36
CA ARG A 5 16.36 1.08 -9.70
C ARG A 5 15.88 2.35 -10.41
N PHE A 6 15.45 3.29 -9.61
CA PHE A 6 15.13 4.64 -10.07
C PHE A 6 16.41 5.49 -10.10
N HIS A 7 16.75 6.05 -11.25
CA HIS A 7 17.88 6.96 -11.44
C HIS A 7 17.41 8.42 -11.57
N ALA A 8 16.34 8.62 -12.32
CA ALA A 8 15.69 9.92 -12.54
C ALA A 8 14.29 9.71 -13.13
N ALA A 9 13.53 10.79 -13.29
CA ALA A 9 12.28 10.73 -14.03
C ALA A 9 12.46 10.08 -15.40
N ARG A 10 11.66 9.07 -15.72
CA ARG A 10 11.67 8.26 -16.93
C ARG A 10 12.96 7.43 -17.14
N ASP A 11 13.75 7.25 -16.08
CA ASP A 11 14.97 6.44 -16.11
C ASP A 11 14.92 5.39 -14.99
N LEU A 12 14.32 4.24 -15.32
CA LEU A 12 14.35 3.03 -14.52
C LEU A 12 15.27 2.01 -15.17
N ARG A 13 16.11 1.36 -14.39
CA ARG A 13 17.08 0.39 -14.89
C ARG A 13 17.03 -0.89 -14.06
N ILE A 14 17.07 -2.05 -14.76
CA ILE A 14 17.33 -3.33 -14.11
C ILE A 14 18.84 -3.48 -14.02
N GLU A 15 19.35 -3.60 -12.82
CA GLU A 15 20.79 -3.64 -12.53
C GLU A 15 21.14 -4.80 -11.61
N ASP A 16 22.35 -5.29 -11.78
CA ASP A 16 22.95 -6.21 -10.83
C ASP A 16 23.57 -5.41 -9.67
N ILE A 17 23.02 -5.61 -8.49
CA ILE A 17 23.49 -4.96 -7.26
C ILE A 17 23.94 -6.03 -6.23
N PRO A 18 24.78 -5.67 -5.26
CA PRO A 18 25.09 -6.56 -4.16
C PRO A 18 23.83 -7.02 -3.43
N ARG A 19 23.73 -8.30 -3.11
CA ARG A 19 22.67 -8.81 -2.23
C ARG A 19 22.83 -8.22 -0.83
N PRO A 20 21.74 -7.98 -0.06
CA PRO A 20 21.85 -7.56 1.32
C PRO A 20 22.80 -8.45 2.11
N ALA A 21 23.68 -7.82 2.90
CA ALA A 21 24.58 -8.52 3.80
C ALA A 21 23.82 -9.20 4.95
N LYS A 22 24.54 -9.90 5.82
CA LYS A 22 23.95 -10.43 7.07
C LYS A 22 23.22 -9.31 7.82
N PRO A 23 21.96 -9.54 8.27
CA PRO A 23 21.19 -8.52 8.97
C PRO A 23 21.86 -8.17 10.31
N GLY A 24 21.83 -6.90 10.65
CA GLY A 24 22.23 -6.39 11.96
C GLY A 24 21.18 -6.67 13.04
N PRO A 25 21.45 -6.27 14.29
CA PRO A 25 20.47 -6.42 15.39
C PRO A 25 19.13 -5.78 15.04
N GLY A 26 18.02 -6.50 15.27
CA GLY A 26 16.66 -6.05 14.97
C GLY A 26 16.34 -5.96 13.46
N GLN A 27 17.17 -6.56 12.60
CA GLN A 27 16.94 -6.55 11.16
C GLN A 27 16.68 -7.96 10.62
N VAL A 28 16.07 -8.03 9.45
CA VAL A 28 15.79 -9.26 8.71
C VAL A 28 16.17 -9.10 7.25
N VAL A 29 16.56 -10.18 6.61
CA VAL A 29 16.66 -10.27 5.14
C VAL A 29 15.48 -11.03 4.63
N LEU A 30 14.72 -10.40 3.75
CA LEU A 30 13.57 -10.96 3.06
C LEU A 30 13.96 -11.36 1.64
N ARG A 31 13.63 -12.58 1.24
CA ARG A 31 13.58 -12.97 -0.17
C ARG A 31 12.21 -12.58 -0.71
N ASN A 32 12.17 -11.57 -1.56
CA ASN A 32 10.94 -11.05 -2.13
C ASN A 32 10.27 -12.10 -3.03
N ARG A 33 8.95 -12.19 -3.00
CA ARG A 33 8.16 -13.12 -3.81
C ARG A 33 7.30 -12.39 -4.81
N PHE A 34 6.51 -11.44 -4.35
CA PHE A 34 5.64 -10.62 -5.17
C PHE A 34 5.71 -9.17 -4.71
N VAL A 35 5.55 -8.26 -5.66
CA VAL A 35 5.50 -6.82 -5.42
C VAL A 35 4.41 -6.19 -6.29
N GLY A 36 3.58 -5.34 -5.69
CA GLY A 36 2.64 -4.48 -6.38
C GLY A 36 3.33 -3.25 -6.99
N ILE A 37 2.71 -2.66 -7.98
CA ILE A 37 3.10 -1.37 -8.56
C ILE A 37 2.09 -0.33 -8.08
N CYS A 38 2.52 0.58 -7.22
CA CYS A 38 1.73 1.68 -6.71
C CYS A 38 1.67 2.86 -7.68
N GLY A 39 0.64 3.68 -7.56
CA GLY A 39 0.61 5.00 -8.22
C GLY A 39 1.81 5.87 -7.84
N THR A 40 2.34 5.72 -6.62
CA THR A 40 3.55 6.40 -6.16
C THR A 40 4.78 6.03 -7.00
N ASP A 41 4.97 4.75 -7.35
CA ASP A 41 6.06 4.32 -8.25
C ASP A 41 5.92 4.96 -9.64
N LEU A 42 4.69 5.07 -10.15
CA LEU A 42 4.41 5.73 -11.43
C LEU A 42 4.64 7.24 -11.36
N HIS A 43 4.36 7.89 -10.24
CA HIS A 43 4.65 9.31 -10.04
C HIS A 43 6.16 9.56 -9.95
N GLU A 44 6.91 8.72 -9.20
CA GLU A 44 8.37 8.78 -9.21
C GLU A 44 8.92 8.62 -10.63
N TYR A 45 8.45 7.61 -11.37
CA TYR A 45 8.86 7.40 -12.76
C TYR A 45 8.56 8.62 -13.64
N SER A 46 7.39 9.22 -13.52
CA SER A 46 6.93 10.26 -14.45
C SER A 46 7.51 11.64 -14.14
N TYR A 47 7.62 11.96 -12.86
CA TYR A 47 7.89 13.33 -12.36
C TYR A 47 8.95 13.39 -11.28
N GLY A 48 9.43 12.24 -10.78
CA GLY A 48 10.37 12.17 -9.66
C GLY A 48 11.72 12.83 -9.89
N PRO A 49 12.50 13.01 -8.84
CA PRO A 49 12.26 12.47 -7.50
C PRO A 49 11.20 13.27 -6.71
N ILE A 50 10.26 12.57 -6.05
CA ILE A 50 9.23 13.16 -5.19
C ILE A 50 9.46 12.71 -3.74
N PHE A 51 9.37 11.39 -3.47
CA PHE A 51 9.64 10.78 -2.17
C PHE A 51 11.07 10.23 -2.07
N ILE A 52 11.72 9.99 -3.20
CA ILE A 52 13.13 9.58 -3.26
C ILE A 52 13.99 10.79 -2.90
N PRO A 53 14.78 10.72 -1.81
CA PRO A 53 15.54 11.88 -1.34
C PRO A 53 16.75 12.16 -2.24
N THR A 54 16.93 13.43 -2.63
CA THR A 54 18.10 13.92 -3.37
C THR A 54 19.27 14.26 -2.46
N GLN A 55 19.00 14.47 -1.18
CA GLN A 55 19.98 14.66 -0.11
C GLN A 55 19.84 13.52 0.90
N PRO A 56 20.87 13.20 1.70
CA PRO A 56 20.76 12.16 2.70
C PRO A 56 19.53 12.33 3.60
N HIS A 57 18.66 11.36 3.61
CA HIS A 57 17.46 11.37 4.44
C HIS A 57 17.84 11.46 5.92
N PRO A 58 17.23 12.33 6.73
CA PRO A 58 17.71 12.65 8.09
C PRO A 58 17.71 11.45 9.04
N PHE A 59 16.90 10.43 8.77
CA PHE A 59 16.84 9.22 9.60
C PHE A 59 17.54 8.01 8.97
N THR A 60 17.34 7.77 7.68
CA THR A 60 17.88 6.57 7.00
C THR A 60 19.23 6.79 6.34
N GLY A 61 19.59 8.03 6.04
CA GLY A 61 20.77 8.37 5.25
C GLY A 61 20.64 8.04 3.74
N ALA A 62 19.52 7.45 3.32
CA ALA A 62 19.29 7.11 1.91
C ALA A 62 19.22 8.38 1.05
N SER A 63 19.78 8.32 -0.16
CA SER A 63 19.69 9.40 -1.15
C SER A 63 20.02 8.87 -2.55
N GLY A 64 19.57 9.59 -3.57
CA GLY A 64 19.88 9.30 -4.97
C GLY A 64 19.20 8.01 -5.47
N VAL A 65 19.96 7.14 -6.13
CA VAL A 65 19.40 5.94 -6.79
C VAL A 65 18.86 4.93 -5.80
N GLN A 66 17.55 4.63 -5.88
CA GLN A 66 16.85 3.74 -4.96
C GLN A 66 16.24 2.53 -5.69
N VAL A 67 16.07 1.42 -4.98
CA VAL A 67 15.24 0.28 -5.41
C VAL A 67 13.79 0.63 -5.13
N LEU A 68 12.90 0.48 -6.12
CA LEU A 68 11.47 0.75 -5.98
C LEU A 68 10.69 -0.41 -5.36
N GLY A 69 9.39 -0.17 -5.15
CA GLY A 69 8.41 -1.14 -4.69
C GLY A 69 8.24 -1.18 -3.17
N HIS A 70 7.05 -0.81 -2.71
CA HIS A 70 6.70 -0.75 -1.29
C HIS A 70 5.48 -1.61 -0.92
N GLU A 71 4.81 -2.21 -1.90
CA GLU A 71 3.69 -3.13 -1.73
C GLU A 71 4.19 -4.57 -1.96
N PHE A 72 4.80 -5.23 -0.98
CA PHE A 72 5.43 -6.52 -1.22
C PHE A 72 5.38 -7.48 -0.03
N GLY A 73 5.64 -8.74 -0.34
CA GLY A 73 5.80 -9.81 0.63
C GLY A 73 6.83 -10.84 0.17
N GLY A 74 7.17 -11.75 1.07
CA GLY A 74 8.15 -12.78 0.76
C GLY A 74 8.41 -13.75 1.91
N VAL A 75 9.61 -14.34 1.90
CA VAL A 75 10.05 -15.33 2.88
C VAL A 75 11.29 -14.82 3.60
N ILE A 76 11.32 -14.91 4.91
CA ILE A 76 12.47 -14.56 5.74
C ILE A 76 13.64 -15.50 5.42
N GLU A 77 14.77 -14.96 4.96
CA GLU A 77 15.99 -15.72 4.68
C GLU A 77 17.01 -15.68 5.82
N ALA A 78 17.05 -14.56 6.55
CA ALA A 78 17.94 -14.40 7.70
C ALA A 78 17.34 -13.44 8.72
N VAL A 79 17.68 -13.66 9.97
CA VAL A 79 17.30 -12.80 11.10
C VAL A 79 18.55 -12.34 11.83
N GLY A 80 18.55 -11.09 12.27
CA GLY A 80 19.60 -10.51 13.11
C GLY A 80 19.39 -10.76 14.59
N ASP A 81 20.38 -10.38 15.38
CA ASP A 81 20.31 -10.54 16.83
C ASP A 81 19.11 -9.80 17.42
N GLY A 82 18.44 -10.40 18.40
CA GLY A 82 17.30 -9.82 19.11
C GLY A 82 15.96 -9.90 18.36
N VAL A 83 15.91 -10.37 17.12
CA VAL A 83 14.65 -10.62 16.39
C VAL A 83 13.96 -11.85 16.99
N THR A 84 12.72 -11.67 17.45
CA THR A 84 11.89 -12.74 18.06
C THR A 84 10.51 -12.84 17.43
N SER A 85 10.12 -11.85 16.61
CA SER A 85 8.80 -11.78 15.97
C SER A 85 8.63 -12.75 14.80
N VAL A 86 9.73 -13.07 14.11
CA VAL A 86 9.76 -13.95 12.94
C VAL A 86 10.98 -14.85 12.95
N SER A 87 10.92 -15.93 12.16
CA SER A 87 11.98 -16.93 11.99
C SER A 87 12.30 -17.13 10.52
N VAL A 88 13.48 -17.68 10.22
CA VAL A 88 13.84 -18.10 8.86
C VAL A 88 12.80 -19.10 8.33
N GLY A 89 12.30 -18.84 7.13
CA GLY A 89 11.26 -19.63 6.47
C GLY A 89 9.84 -19.07 6.65
N ASP A 90 9.62 -18.13 7.58
CA ASP A 90 8.31 -17.50 7.75
C ASP A 90 7.93 -16.69 6.49
N ARG A 91 6.67 -16.83 6.08
CA ARG A 91 6.05 -16.01 5.03
C ARG A 91 5.50 -14.74 5.66
N VAL A 92 5.80 -13.60 5.04
CA VAL A 92 5.46 -12.29 5.60
C VAL A 92 4.97 -11.31 4.55
N ALA A 93 4.10 -10.40 4.99
CA ALA A 93 3.82 -9.14 4.29
C ALA A 93 4.69 -8.02 4.88
N VAL A 94 4.95 -6.98 4.10
CA VAL A 94 5.79 -5.85 4.51
C VAL A 94 4.94 -4.62 4.79
N GLN A 95 5.15 -4.03 5.97
CA GLN A 95 4.74 -2.67 6.29
C GLN A 95 5.93 -1.75 5.93
N PRO A 96 5.84 -0.91 4.90
CA PRO A 96 7.02 -0.24 4.36
C PRO A 96 7.52 0.95 5.19
N LEU A 97 6.80 1.38 6.22
CA LEU A 97 7.15 2.58 6.99
C LEU A 97 8.42 2.37 7.82
N ILE A 98 9.44 3.17 7.54
CA ILE A 98 10.70 3.22 8.29
C ILE A 98 10.69 4.48 9.14
N MET A 99 10.80 4.33 10.47
CA MET A 99 10.57 5.42 11.40
C MET A 99 11.36 5.26 12.69
N PRO A 100 11.67 6.37 13.39
CA PRO A 100 12.21 6.30 14.74
C PRO A 100 11.23 5.56 15.68
N ARG A 101 11.74 4.60 16.45
CA ARG A 101 10.94 3.86 17.45
C ARG A 101 10.98 4.51 18.83
N SER A 102 11.88 5.46 19.04
CA SER A 102 12.05 6.22 20.27
C SER A 102 12.59 7.63 19.99
N GLY A 103 12.41 8.55 20.92
CA GLY A 103 12.94 9.90 20.79
C GLY A 103 12.23 10.78 19.75
N ASP A 104 11.07 10.34 19.25
CA ASP A 104 10.24 11.08 18.31
C ASP A 104 8.87 11.37 18.94
N TYR A 105 8.38 12.60 18.75
CA TYR A 105 7.13 13.06 19.34
C TYR A 105 5.92 12.25 18.87
N TYR A 106 5.85 11.95 17.58
CA TYR A 106 4.73 11.23 16.98
C TYR A 106 4.82 9.73 17.26
N ALA A 107 6.03 9.14 17.17
CA ALA A 107 6.24 7.73 17.47
C ALA A 107 5.82 7.38 18.91
N ALA A 108 6.15 8.24 19.89
CA ALA A 108 5.75 8.07 21.29
C ALA A 108 4.23 8.07 21.51
N ARG A 109 3.43 8.49 20.51
CA ARG A 109 1.96 8.55 20.54
C ARG A 109 1.28 7.58 19.58
N GLY A 110 2.04 6.67 18.97
CA GLY A 110 1.52 5.76 17.94
C GLY A 110 1.15 6.44 16.62
N LEU A 111 1.50 7.72 16.46
CA LEU A 111 1.21 8.52 15.26
C LEU A 111 2.45 8.61 14.35
N TYR A 112 3.22 7.56 14.27
CA TYR A 112 4.51 7.50 13.57
C TYR A 112 4.44 7.93 12.09
N HIS A 113 3.29 7.72 11.45
CA HIS A 113 3.03 8.15 10.07
C HIS A 113 3.00 9.68 9.89
N LEU A 114 2.99 10.46 10.98
CA LEU A 114 3.08 11.92 10.97
C LEU A 114 4.50 12.44 11.25
N SER A 115 5.46 11.56 11.51
CA SER A 115 6.84 11.97 11.77
C SER A 115 7.48 12.59 10.53
N ASP A 116 8.18 13.70 10.71
CA ASP A 116 9.00 14.33 9.68
C ASP A 116 10.25 13.52 9.29
N LYS A 117 10.52 12.44 10.05
CA LYS A 117 11.59 11.48 9.80
C LYS A 117 11.09 10.19 9.17
N LEU A 118 9.82 10.16 8.76
CA LEU A 118 9.25 9.00 8.09
C LEU A 118 9.96 8.74 6.76
N ALA A 119 10.36 7.49 6.56
CA ALA A 119 10.87 6.98 5.30
C ALA A 119 10.08 5.73 4.89
N LEU A 120 10.28 5.27 3.65
CA LEU A 120 9.61 4.10 3.12
C LEU A 120 10.61 3.15 2.46
N ALA A 121 10.50 1.85 2.76
CA ALA A 121 11.12 0.82 1.96
C ALA A 121 10.63 0.96 0.51
N GLY A 122 11.56 0.86 -0.45
CA GLY A 122 11.23 1.07 -1.86
C GLY A 122 11.23 2.53 -2.34
N LEU A 123 11.49 3.52 -1.47
CA LEU A 123 11.58 4.94 -1.84
C LEU A 123 12.72 5.67 -1.14
N SER A 124 12.79 5.62 0.18
CA SER A 124 13.76 6.36 0.99
C SER A 124 14.50 5.48 2.01
N TRP A 125 14.64 4.21 1.67
CA TRP A 125 15.39 3.17 2.39
C TRP A 125 16.29 2.42 1.41
N ILE A 126 17.30 1.72 1.92
CA ILE A 126 18.32 0.98 1.13
C ILE A 126 17.78 -0.27 0.41
N GLY A 127 16.50 -0.61 0.54
CA GLY A 127 15.87 -1.77 -0.08
C GLY A 127 14.42 -1.52 -0.44
N GLY A 128 13.90 -2.34 -1.36
CA GLY A 128 12.53 -2.30 -1.83
C GLY A 128 12.09 -3.63 -2.42
N GLY A 129 10.80 -3.74 -2.72
CA GLY A 129 10.18 -4.97 -3.22
C GLY A 129 10.60 -5.34 -4.65
N MET A 130 11.00 -4.36 -5.47
CA MET A 130 11.41 -4.59 -6.86
C MET A 130 12.88 -5.02 -6.98
N ALA A 131 13.30 -5.92 -6.09
CA ALA A 131 14.57 -6.63 -6.09
C ALA A 131 14.36 -8.07 -5.62
N GLU A 132 15.34 -8.95 -5.83
CA GLU A 132 15.25 -10.35 -5.36
C GLU A 132 15.23 -10.47 -3.83
N ALA A 133 15.85 -9.51 -3.13
CA ALA A 133 15.86 -9.48 -1.67
C ALA A 133 15.89 -8.05 -1.12
N ALA A 134 15.38 -7.88 0.10
CA ALA A 134 15.38 -6.61 0.83
C ALA A 134 15.90 -6.79 2.26
N LEU A 135 16.65 -5.79 2.75
CA LEU A 135 17.00 -5.66 4.16
C LEU A 135 15.95 -4.75 4.82
N LEU A 136 15.33 -5.24 5.88
CA LEU A 136 14.26 -4.55 6.59
C LEU A 136 14.53 -4.60 8.11
N ASN A 137 13.82 -3.79 8.87
CA ASN A 137 13.75 -3.97 10.31
C ASN A 137 12.68 -5.02 10.66
N ASP A 138 12.78 -5.66 11.79
CA ASP A 138 11.85 -6.69 12.26
C ASP A 138 10.40 -6.18 12.40
N TYR A 139 10.23 -4.90 12.73
CA TYR A 139 8.91 -4.27 12.82
C TYR A 139 8.27 -3.95 11.46
N ASN A 140 9.00 -4.14 10.38
CA ASN A 140 8.48 -3.97 9.01
C ASN A 140 7.83 -5.24 8.45
N VAL A 141 7.92 -6.36 9.15
CA VAL A 141 7.42 -7.64 8.63
C VAL A 141 6.38 -8.23 9.57
N GLU A 142 5.29 -8.71 8.99
CA GLU A 142 4.21 -9.36 9.70
C GLU A 142 3.94 -10.73 9.07
N ARG A 143 3.84 -11.78 9.91
CA ARG A 143 3.55 -13.13 9.42
C ARG A 143 2.17 -13.19 8.80
N ILE A 144 2.07 -13.82 7.64
CA ILE A 144 0.79 -14.06 6.99
C ILE A 144 0.25 -15.46 7.35
N PRO A 145 -1.07 -15.65 7.37
CA PRO A 145 -1.70 -16.97 7.53
C PRO A 145 -1.25 -17.95 6.45
N ASP A 146 -1.23 -19.24 6.77
CA ASP A 146 -0.81 -20.30 5.82
C ASP A 146 -1.71 -20.37 4.59
N GLU A 147 -2.98 -20.02 4.72
CA GLU A 147 -3.97 -19.98 3.65
C GLU A 147 -3.80 -18.81 2.68
N MET A 148 -3.12 -17.75 3.09
CA MET A 148 -2.86 -16.57 2.25
C MET A 148 -1.77 -16.89 1.24
N SER A 149 -1.98 -16.57 -0.03
CA SER A 149 -0.97 -16.72 -1.08
C SER A 149 0.14 -15.67 -0.98
N ASP A 150 1.25 -15.87 -1.70
CA ASP A 150 2.34 -14.87 -1.75
C ASP A 150 1.92 -13.61 -2.54
N GLU A 151 1.01 -13.74 -3.51
CA GLU A 151 0.38 -12.63 -4.23
C GLU A 151 -0.49 -11.79 -3.30
N GLU A 152 -1.30 -12.44 -2.47
CA GLU A 152 -2.13 -11.75 -1.48
C GLU A 152 -1.28 -11.04 -0.42
N ALA A 153 -0.10 -11.58 -0.07
CA ALA A 153 0.85 -10.89 0.82
C ALA A 153 1.27 -9.52 0.28
N ALA A 154 1.44 -9.38 -1.04
CA ALA A 154 1.77 -8.08 -1.65
C ALA A 154 0.57 -7.10 -1.64
N LEU A 155 -0.66 -7.60 -1.51
CA LEU A 155 -1.85 -6.76 -1.39
C LEU A 155 -2.16 -6.30 0.04
N VAL A 156 -1.44 -6.79 1.04
CA VAL A 156 -1.69 -6.43 2.46
C VAL A 156 -1.48 -4.93 2.69
N GLU A 157 -0.41 -4.36 2.15
CA GLU A 157 -0.11 -2.93 2.30
C GLU A 157 -1.23 -2.04 1.70
N PRO A 158 -1.59 -2.14 0.41
CA PRO A 158 -2.66 -1.31 -0.15
C PRO A 158 -4.04 -1.63 0.47
N THR A 159 -4.25 -2.85 0.98
CA THR A 159 -5.47 -3.17 1.75
C THR A 159 -5.49 -2.42 3.08
N ALA A 160 -4.36 -2.28 3.76
CA ALA A 160 -4.27 -1.50 4.99
C ALA A 160 -4.60 -0.02 4.75
N VAL A 161 -4.19 0.55 3.62
CA VAL A 161 -4.59 1.90 3.18
C VAL A 161 -6.12 2.00 3.05
N ALA A 162 -6.74 1.03 2.37
CA ALA A 162 -8.19 0.98 2.18
C ALA A 162 -8.95 0.83 3.51
N VAL A 163 -8.49 -0.03 4.41
CA VAL A 163 -9.07 -0.21 5.75
C VAL A 163 -8.96 1.09 6.54
N TYR A 164 -7.79 1.74 6.53
CA TYR A 164 -7.61 3.01 7.22
C TYR A 164 -8.50 4.12 6.66
N ALA A 165 -8.70 4.19 5.33
CA ALA A 165 -9.63 5.12 4.71
C ALA A 165 -11.07 4.90 5.19
N CYS A 166 -11.52 3.65 5.27
CA CYS A 166 -12.83 3.28 5.79
C CYS A 166 -12.99 3.67 7.27
N ASP A 167 -11.98 3.39 8.09
CA ASP A 167 -11.95 3.75 9.52
C ASP A 167 -12.01 5.27 9.70
N ARG A 168 -11.19 6.03 8.96
CA ARG A 168 -11.20 7.50 8.99
C ARG A 168 -12.51 8.09 8.47
N GLY A 169 -13.16 7.44 7.51
CA GLY A 169 -14.47 7.78 6.99
C GLY A 169 -15.64 7.42 7.93
N GLY A 170 -15.38 6.66 8.99
CA GLY A 170 -16.39 6.20 9.93
C GLY A 170 -17.32 5.13 9.34
N VAL A 171 -16.83 4.31 8.40
CA VAL A 171 -17.61 3.20 7.82
C VAL A 171 -17.92 2.18 8.91
N SER A 172 -19.18 1.80 9.02
CA SER A 172 -19.68 0.87 10.03
C SER A 172 -20.89 0.09 9.49
N ALA A 173 -21.42 -0.79 10.33
CA ALA A 173 -22.62 -1.58 9.99
C ALA A 173 -23.79 -0.67 9.59
N GLY A 174 -24.38 -0.92 8.43
CA GLY A 174 -25.48 -0.15 7.87
C GLY A 174 -25.06 1.06 7.02
N SER A 175 -23.77 1.39 6.94
CA SER A 175 -23.31 2.52 6.12
C SER A 175 -23.64 2.34 4.64
N SER A 176 -23.93 3.48 3.99
CA SER A 176 -24.04 3.64 2.54
C SER A 176 -22.82 4.43 2.05
N VAL A 177 -22.02 3.85 1.16
CA VAL A 177 -20.70 4.38 0.79
C VAL A 177 -20.59 4.56 -0.73
N LEU A 178 -20.20 5.75 -1.17
CA LEU A 178 -19.77 6.03 -2.53
C LEU A 178 -18.23 6.02 -2.61
N ILE A 179 -17.69 5.26 -3.54
CA ILE A 179 -16.25 5.21 -3.83
C ILE A 179 -16.05 5.79 -5.23
N THR A 180 -15.24 6.82 -5.36
CA THR A 180 -14.85 7.37 -6.66
C THR A 180 -13.49 6.82 -7.07
N GLY A 181 -13.42 6.20 -8.26
CA GLY A 181 -12.29 5.42 -8.75
C GLY A 181 -12.45 3.92 -8.47
N ALA A 182 -12.40 3.11 -9.53
CA ALA A 182 -12.39 1.65 -9.48
C ALA A 182 -11.01 1.08 -9.85
N GLY A 183 -9.95 1.79 -9.50
CA GLY A 183 -8.57 1.30 -9.52
C GLY A 183 -8.31 0.34 -8.34
N PRO A 184 -7.05 -0.13 -8.17
CA PRO A 184 -6.71 -1.07 -7.09
C PRO A 184 -7.17 -0.58 -5.71
N ILE A 185 -6.88 0.65 -5.34
CA ILE A 185 -7.30 1.23 -4.05
C ILE A 185 -8.82 1.31 -3.92
N GLY A 186 -9.54 1.72 -4.99
CA GLY A 186 -11.00 1.78 -4.96
C GLY A 186 -11.65 0.42 -4.80
N ILE A 187 -11.14 -0.62 -5.46
CA ILE A 187 -11.61 -2.00 -5.30
C ILE A 187 -11.34 -2.51 -3.87
N LEU A 188 -10.14 -2.30 -3.35
CA LEU A 188 -9.81 -2.68 -1.98
C LEU A 188 -10.64 -1.91 -0.95
N THR A 189 -10.90 -0.60 -1.19
CA THR A 189 -11.79 0.21 -0.35
C THR A 189 -13.22 -0.31 -0.37
N MET A 190 -13.72 -0.74 -1.54
CA MET A 190 -15.05 -1.36 -1.67
C MET A 190 -15.15 -2.64 -0.82
N LEU A 191 -14.13 -3.49 -0.88
CA LEU A 191 -14.07 -4.72 -0.08
C LEU A 191 -13.93 -4.43 1.42
N ALA A 192 -13.07 -3.48 1.80
CA ALA A 192 -12.90 -3.06 3.18
C ALA A 192 -14.19 -2.45 3.75
N ALA A 193 -14.88 -1.59 3.00
CA ALA A 193 -16.17 -1.03 3.40
C ALA A 193 -17.23 -2.12 3.59
N ARG A 194 -17.27 -3.13 2.70
CA ARG A 194 -18.16 -4.27 2.84
C ARG A 194 -17.84 -5.08 4.11
N ALA A 195 -16.58 -5.34 4.36
CA ALA A 195 -16.12 -6.06 5.56
C ALA A 195 -16.43 -5.28 6.85
N ALA A 196 -16.36 -3.95 6.83
CA ALA A 196 -16.76 -3.08 7.93
C ALA A 196 -18.28 -3.01 8.15
N GLY A 197 -19.09 -3.65 7.29
CA GLY A 197 -20.53 -3.77 7.45
C GLY A 197 -21.36 -2.77 6.64
N ALA A 198 -20.75 -2.08 5.66
CA ALA A 198 -21.54 -1.25 4.74
C ALA A 198 -22.57 -2.11 3.99
N THR A 199 -23.82 -1.65 3.95
CA THR A 199 -24.94 -2.37 3.34
C THR A 199 -25.22 -1.92 1.92
N GLN A 200 -24.87 -0.68 1.58
CA GLN A 200 -25.05 -0.12 0.25
C GLN A 200 -23.72 0.47 -0.26
N LEU A 201 -23.28 -0.02 -1.41
CA LEU A 201 -22.01 0.36 -2.01
C LEU A 201 -22.21 0.84 -3.44
N PHE A 202 -21.66 2.02 -3.70
CA PHE A 202 -21.57 2.62 -5.02
C PHE A 202 -20.10 2.77 -5.39
N ILE A 203 -19.75 2.46 -6.63
CA ILE A 203 -18.39 2.69 -7.15
C ILE A 203 -18.49 3.36 -8.52
N SER A 204 -17.70 4.41 -8.75
CA SER A 204 -17.70 5.13 -10.02
C SER A 204 -16.32 5.15 -10.66
N ASP A 205 -16.27 5.00 -11.99
CA ASP A 205 -15.04 5.12 -12.78
C ASP A 205 -15.40 5.47 -14.24
N LEU A 206 -14.48 6.13 -14.94
CA LEU A 206 -14.62 6.42 -16.38
C LEU A 206 -14.36 5.20 -17.27
N ASN A 207 -13.81 4.12 -16.71
CA ASN A 207 -13.42 2.89 -17.40
C ASN A 207 -14.39 1.76 -17.08
N ASP A 208 -15.14 1.31 -18.09
CA ASP A 208 -16.14 0.26 -17.94
C ASP A 208 -15.55 -1.10 -17.56
N THR A 209 -14.34 -1.44 -18.02
CA THR A 209 -13.68 -2.70 -17.65
C THR A 209 -13.39 -2.75 -16.15
N ARG A 210 -13.00 -1.64 -15.54
CA ARG A 210 -12.82 -1.56 -14.07
C ARG A 210 -14.15 -1.71 -13.33
N LEU A 211 -15.22 -1.11 -13.84
CA LEU A 211 -16.56 -1.27 -13.26
C LEU A 211 -17.09 -2.70 -13.39
N GLU A 212 -16.81 -3.39 -14.49
CA GLU A 212 -17.13 -4.81 -14.67
C GLU A 212 -16.36 -5.68 -13.68
N MET A 213 -15.07 -5.40 -13.48
CA MET A 213 -14.26 -6.06 -12.45
C MET A 213 -14.86 -5.86 -11.06
N ALA A 214 -15.23 -4.63 -10.70
CA ALA A 214 -15.89 -4.36 -9.41
C ALA A 214 -17.15 -5.21 -9.21
N ARG A 215 -18.02 -5.32 -10.23
CA ARG A 215 -19.22 -6.18 -10.19
C ARG A 215 -18.90 -7.65 -10.06
N SER A 216 -17.85 -8.12 -10.71
CA SER A 216 -17.45 -9.54 -10.65
C SER A 216 -16.90 -9.92 -9.28
N ILE A 217 -16.18 -8.99 -8.63
CA ILE A 217 -15.57 -9.19 -7.30
C ILE A 217 -16.62 -9.07 -6.20
N LEU A 218 -17.53 -8.10 -6.30
CA LEU A 218 -18.58 -7.87 -5.32
C LEU A 218 -19.95 -7.76 -6.01
N PRO A 219 -20.67 -8.87 -6.22
CA PRO A 219 -22.03 -8.83 -6.75
C PRO A 219 -22.96 -7.99 -5.88
N GLY A 220 -23.73 -7.10 -6.52
CA GLY A 220 -24.64 -6.18 -5.84
C GLY A 220 -24.09 -4.77 -5.60
N VAL A 221 -22.80 -4.51 -5.90
CA VAL A 221 -22.31 -3.14 -5.94
C VAL A 221 -22.95 -2.35 -7.09
N VAL A 222 -23.36 -1.13 -6.84
CA VAL A 222 -23.88 -0.23 -7.87
C VAL A 222 -22.71 0.46 -8.56
N THR A 223 -22.53 0.19 -9.84
CA THR A 223 -21.43 0.77 -10.62
C THR A 223 -21.93 1.89 -11.50
N LEU A 224 -21.24 3.02 -11.50
CA LEU A 224 -21.64 4.25 -12.20
C LEU A 224 -20.49 4.77 -13.07
N ASN A 225 -20.78 5.08 -14.33
CA ASN A 225 -19.79 5.70 -15.21
C ASN A 225 -20.20 7.18 -15.45
N PRO A 226 -19.43 8.15 -14.92
CA PRO A 226 -19.75 9.58 -15.03
C PRO A 226 -19.88 10.12 -16.45
N LYS A 227 -19.42 9.37 -17.48
CA LYS A 227 -19.61 9.75 -18.90
C LYS A 227 -21.05 9.62 -19.38
N ARG A 228 -21.87 8.82 -18.69
CA ARG A 228 -23.27 8.55 -19.05
C ARG A 228 -24.23 8.62 -17.87
N ASP A 229 -23.75 8.43 -16.65
CA ASP A 229 -24.54 8.40 -15.44
C ASP A 229 -24.35 9.70 -14.66
N LYS A 230 -25.43 10.28 -14.19
CA LYS A 230 -25.39 11.36 -13.21
C LYS A 230 -25.24 10.73 -11.83
N VAL A 231 -23.99 10.65 -11.36
CA VAL A 231 -23.62 9.88 -10.16
C VAL A 231 -24.41 10.33 -8.93
N ASP A 232 -24.55 11.63 -8.70
CA ASP A 232 -25.28 12.19 -7.57
C ASP A 232 -26.78 11.85 -7.63
N GLU A 233 -27.42 11.96 -8.81
CA GLU A 233 -28.83 11.60 -9.00
C GLU A 233 -29.04 10.09 -8.79
N ALA A 234 -28.16 9.26 -9.34
CA ALA A 234 -28.24 7.80 -9.22
C ALA A 234 -28.06 7.34 -7.76
N VAL A 235 -27.09 7.90 -7.04
CA VAL A 235 -26.88 7.61 -5.62
C VAL A 235 -28.08 8.03 -4.79
N ARG A 236 -28.65 9.23 -5.02
CA ARG A 236 -29.86 9.68 -4.33
C ARG A 236 -31.06 8.79 -4.64
N ALA A 237 -31.28 8.45 -5.90
CA ALA A 237 -32.41 7.59 -6.30
C ALA A 237 -32.36 6.18 -5.68
N ALA A 238 -31.17 5.67 -5.43
CA ALA A 238 -30.96 4.35 -4.82
C ALA A 238 -30.90 4.39 -3.28
N SER A 239 -30.83 5.58 -2.67
CA SER A 239 -30.74 5.72 -1.22
C SER A 239 -32.12 5.84 -0.56
N GLU A 240 -32.22 5.36 0.68
CA GLU A 240 -33.43 5.56 1.49
C GLU A 240 -33.72 7.05 1.66
N GLY A 241 -34.98 7.45 1.42
CA GLY A 241 -35.41 8.85 1.50
C GLY A 241 -34.81 9.78 0.45
N GLY A 242 -34.05 9.31 -0.53
CA GLY A 242 -33.48 10.14 -1.59
C GLY A 242 -32.37 11.09 -1.11
N VAL A 243 -31.76 10.82 0.05
CA VAL A 243 -30.77 11.72 0.69
C VAL A 243 -29.34 11.55 0.20
N GLY A 244 -29.01 10.43 -0.42
CA GLY A 244 -27.67 10.09 -0.89
C GLY A 244 -26.95 9.09 0.03
N CYS A 245 -25.62 8.97 -0.09
CA CYS A 245 -24.82 8.11 0.77
C CYS A 245 -24.35 8.82 2.05
N ASN A 246 -24.03 8.04 3.10
CA ASN A 246 -23.48 8.59 4.34
C ASN A 246 -22.03 9.03 4.19
N ILE A 247 -21.28 8.31 3.36
CA ILE A 247 -19.82 8.43 3.26
C ILE A 247 -19.44 8.46 1.78
N ALA A 248 -18.49 9.30 1.44
CA ALA A 248 -17.82 9.27 0.14
C ALA A 248 -16.29 9.15 0.34
N ILE A 249 -15.67 8.21 -0.37
CA ILE A 249 -14.22 7.98 -0.34
C ILE A 249 -13.67 8.19 -1.74
N GLU A 250 -12.70 9.09 -1.86
CA GLU A 250 -12.05 9.43 -3.11
C GLU A 250 -10.79 8.57 -3.30
N CYS A 251 -10.69 7.89 -4.46
CA CYS A 251 -9.60 6.96 -4.81
C CYS A 251 -9.06 7.20 -6.23
N VAL A 252 -9.29 8.37 -6.84
CA VAL A 252 -8.79 8.72 -8.18
C VAL A 252 -7.43 9.39 -8.10
N GLY A 253 -7.25 10.31 -7.13
CA GLY A 253 -6.00 11.02 -6.90
C GLY A 253 -5.72 12.17 -7.87
N ASN A 254 -6.75 12.79 -8.46
CA ASN A 254 -6.65 13.94 -9.38
C ASN A 254 -7.20 15.21 -8.75
#